data_268091cee710440ad2b0de554be1b1ad
#
_entry.id   268091cee710440ad2b0de554be1b1ad
#
_cell.length_a   1.000
_cell.length_b   1.000
_cell.length_c   1.000
_cell.angle_alpha   90.00
_cell.angle_beta   90.00
_cell.angle_gamma   90.00
#
_symmetry.space_group_name_H-M   'P 1'
#
loop_
_entity.id
_entity.type
_entity.pdbx_description
1 polymer ?
#
loop_
_entity_poly.entity_id
_entity_poly.type
_entity_poly.pdbx_seq_one_letter_code
_entity_poly.pdbx_strand_id
1 'polypeptide(L)'
;MRYGGTRHMPAASSLAALPSSTSCQSAGVDFLILETFFRLDELLAALHAANASGLPAVATLSFRPLISRCSDDHTPAQCAEILADRGAVAVGANCEQEPTRMLPLLREMRQATKIPIAAQPAAFRTAADCHCFTRQPAFPDNLETIQVSRNEFVEFGKIARAEGIGYVGGCCGCNAAYVRALADGLAESL
;
A
#
# COMPACT_ATOMS: atom_id res chain seq x y z
N MET A 1 -19.54 23.03 -10.06
CA MET A 1 -20.25 22.46 -8.89
C MET A 1 -19.27 22.43 -7.73
N ARG A 2 -19.58 23.09 -6.62
CA ARG A 2 -18.72 23.13 -5.43
C ARG A 2 -18.94 21.86 -4.64
N TYR A 3 -17.93 21.00 -4.50
CA TYR A 3 -17.91 19.97 -3.47
C TYR A 3 -17.35 20.60 -2.19
N GLY A 4 -18.24 21.22 -1.43
CA GLY A 4 -17.99 21.57 -0.05
C GLY A 4 -18.49 20.44 0.84
N GLY A 5 -17.63 19.96 1.72
CA GLY A 5 -18.04 19.02 2.77
C GLY A 5 -16.91 18.12 3.21
N THR A 6 -15.86 18.68 3.82
CA THR A 6 -15.01 17.96 4.74
C THR A 6 -15.88 17.49 5.91
N ARG A 7 -16.40 16.27 5.85
CA ARG A 7 -16.88 15.62 7.06
C ARG A 7 -15.64 15.27 7.89
N HIS A 8 -15.42 16.06 8.88
CA HIS A 8 -14.53 15.75 9.97
C HIS A 8 -15.11 14.52 10.68
N MET A 9 -14.54 13.36 10.41
CA MET A 9 -14.83 12.18 11.23
C MET A 9 -14.08 12.36 12.56
N PRO A 10 -14.72 12.11 13.71
CA PRO A 10 -14.06 12.27 15.00
C PRO A 10 -12.95 11.22 15.14
N ALA A 11 -11.74 11.67 15.36
CA ALA A 11 -10.51 10.86 15.42
C ALA A 11 -10.43 9.88 16.61
N ALA A 12 -11.45 9.75 17.41
CA ALA A 12 -11.40 8.94 18.63
C ALA A 12 -12.36 7.75 18.69
N SER A 13 -13.29 7.60 17.74
CA SER A 13 -14.32 6.56 17.83
C SER A 13 -14.10 5.34 16.94
N SER A 14 -13.16 5.37 16.00
CA SER A 14 -12.88 4.23 15.11
C SER A 14 -11.88 3.21 15.69
N LEU A 15 -11.12 3.56 16.71
CA LEU A 15 -10.18 2.64 17.38
C LEU A 15 -10.85 1.50 18.16
N ALA A 16 -12.14 1.63 18.48
CA ALA A 16 -12.90 0.59 19.18
C ALA A 16 -13.37 -0.58 18.28
N ALA A 17 -13.16 -0.48 16.95
CA ALA A 17 -13.67 -1.47 16.00
C ALA A 17 -12.58 -2.36 15.35
N LEU A 18 -11.31 -2.20 15.70
CA LEU A 18 -10.32 -3.22 15.37
C LEU A 18 -10.65 -4.46 16.20
N PRO A 19 -10.75 -5.68 15.58
CA PRO A 19 -10.85 -6.90 16.35
C PRO A 19 -9.74 -6.84 17.40
N SER A 20 -10.10 -7.10 18.66
CA SER A 20 -9.13 -6.97 19.74
C SER A 20 -7.88 -7.72 19.32
N SER A 21 -6.74 -7.08 19.40
CA SER A 21 -5.43 -7.67 19.05
C SER A 21 -5.24 -9.06 19.67
N THR A 22 -5.87 -9.31 20.79
CA THR A 22 -5.99 -10.60 21.48
C THR A 22 -6.70 -11.67 20.64
N SER A 23 -7.71 -11.31 19.82
CA SER A 23 -8.43 -12.26 18.98
C SER A 23 -7.56 -12.78 17.82
N CYS A 24 -6.75 -11.92 17.20
CA CYS A 24 -5.81 -12.34 16.16
C CYS A 24 -4.72 -13.26 16.71
N GLN A 25 -4.17 -12.92 17.87
CA GLN A 25 -3.14 -13.72 18.52
C GLN A 25 -3.68 -15.10 18.95
N SER A 26 -4.88 -15.17 19.52
CA SER A 26 -5.51 -16.45 19.91
C SER A 26 -5.90 -17.32 18.71
N ALA A 27 -6.12 -16.71 17.53
CA ALA A 27 -6.39 -17.41 16.28
C ALA A 27 -5.12 -17.95 15.57
N GLY A 28 -3.92 -17.72 16.12
CA GLY A 28 -2.66 -18.20 15.58
C GLY A 28 -2.15 -17.41 14.37
N VAL A 29 -2.44 -16.12 14.32
CA VAL A 29 -1.93 -15.21 13.28
C VAL A 29 -0.46 -14.90 13.56
N ASP A 30 0.41 -15.01 12.54
CA ASP A 30 1.85 -14.79 12.65
C ASP A 30 2.25 -13.30 12.56
N PHE A 31 1.53 -12.51 11.77
CA PHE A 31 1.76 -11.07 11.58
C PHE A 31 0.50 -10.37 11.07
N LEU A 32 0.50 -9.06 11.12
CA LEU A 32 -0.59 -8.20 10.63
C LEU A 32 -0.15 -7.41 9.41
N ILE A 33 -1.06 -7.21 8.46
CA ILE A 33 -0.89 -6.26 7.36
C ILE A 33 -1.90 -5.13 7.57
N LEU A 34 -1.38 -3.95 7.83
CA LEU A 34 -2.14 -2.71 7.96
C LEU A 34 -2.06 -2.00 6.61
N GLU A 35 -3.09 -2.17 5.77
CA GLU A 35 -3.02 -1.73 4.38
C GLU A 35 -4.15 -0.76 3.98
N THR A 36 -3.91 0.00 2.91
CA THR A 36 -4.88 0.92 2.28
C THR A 36 -5.31 2.07 3.21
N PHE A 37 -4.39 2.53 4.05
CA PHE A 37 -4.57 3.76 4.79
C PHE A 37 -4.21 4.96 3.91
N PHE A 38 -5.05 5.99 3.94
CA PHE A 38 -4.83 7.24 3.19
C PHE A 38 -4.20 8.32 4.07
N ARG A 39 -4.20 8.12 5.38
CA ARG A 39 -3.69 9.06 6.39
C ARG A 39 -2.68 8.35 7.28
N LEU A 40 -1.57 9.04 7.55
CA LEU A 40 -0.53 8.53 8.43
C LEU A 40 -1.00 8.43 9.88
N ASP A 41 -1.77 9.42 10.36
CA ASP A 41 -2.27 9.41 11.73
C ASP A 41 -3.20 8.21 12.03
N GLU A 42 -4.05 7.81 11.07
CA GLU A 42 -4.89 6.62 11.19
C GLU A 42 -4.06 5.33 11.20
N LEU A 43 -3.06 5.25 10.31
CA LEU A 43 -2.15 4.10 10.27
C LEU A 43 -1.31 3.98 11.55
N LEU A 44 -0.88 5.11 12.12
CA LEU A 44 -0.15 5.12 13.40
C LEU A 44 -1.02 4.60 14.55
N ALA A 45 -2.30 4.93 14.56
CA ALA A 45 -3.24 4.41 15.55
C ALA A 45 -3.42 2.88 15.40
N ALA A 46 -3.55 2.39 14.16
CA ALA A 46 -3.62 0.96 13.87
C ALA A 46 -2.31 0.23 14.24
N LEU A 47 -1.16 0.82 13.93
CA LEU A 47 0.15 0.26 14.27
C LEU A 47 0.37 0.20 15.79
N HIS A 48 -0.07 1.22 16.53
CA HIS A 48 -0.03 1.19 17.98
C HIS A 48 -0.85 0.02 18.56
N ALA A 49 -2.05 -0.21 18.03
CA ALA A 49 -2.90 -1.34 18.43
C ALA A 49 -2.27 -2.70 18.06
N ALA A 50 -1.65 -2.80 16.88
CA ALA A 50 -0.92 -4.00 16.45
C ALA A 50 0.26 -4.30 17.38
N ASN A 51 1.08 -3.29 17.69
CA ASN A 51 2.22 -3.44 18.61
C ASN A 51 1.77 -3.88 20.01
N ALA A 52 0.64 -3.37 20.50
CA ALA A 52 0.07 -3.79 21.78
C ALA A 52 -0.34 -5.28 21.82
N SER A 53 -0.58 -5.91 20.67
CA SER A 53 -0.83 -7.34 20.57
C SER A 53 0.43 -8.20 20.57
N GLY A 54 1.61 -7.60 20.41
CA GLY A 54 2.87 -8.33 20.25
C GLY A 54 3.07 -8.98 18.87
N LEU A 55 2.16 -8.75 17.91
CA LEU A 55 2.30 -9.27 16.54
C LEU A 55 3.10 -8.30 15.67
N PRO A 56 4.03 -8.79 14.83
CA PRO A 56 4.71 -7.97 13.85
C PRO A 56 3.70 -7.34 12.88
N ALA A 57 3.90 -6.08 12.49
CA ALA A 57 3.01 -5.42 11.55
C ALA A 57 3.74 -4.84 10.34
N VAL A 58 3.28 -5.20 9.15
CA VAL A 58 3.59 -4.53 7.87
C VAL A 58 2.63 -3.36 7.75
N ALA A 59 3.13 -2.15 7.51
CA ALA A 59 2.34 -0.93 7.46
C ALA A 59 2.45 -0.26 6.09
N THR A 60 1.34 -0.16 5.34
CA THR A 60 1.33 0.42 3.99
C THR A 60 0.29 1.52 3.84
N LEU A 61 0.65 2.53 3.06
CA LEU A 61 -0.17 3.69 2.73
C LEU A 61 -0.53 3.72 1.26
N SER A 62 -1.69 4.31 0.97
CA SER A 62 -2.08 4.71 -0.37
C SER A 62 -1.80 6.20 -0.56
N PHE A 63 -0.95 6.53 -1.53
CA PHE A 63 -0.55 7.90 -1.80
C PHE A 63 -1.37 8.51 -2.94
N ARG A 64 -1.62 9.82 -2.84
CA ARG A 64 -2.27 10.57 -3.93
C ARG A 64 -1.35 10.63 -5.15
N PRO A 65 -1.75 10.09 -6.30
CA PRO A 65 -0.83 9.87 -7.43
C PRO A 65 -0.14 11.12 -7.98
N LEU A 66 -0.80 12.30 -7.98
CA LEU A 66 -0.22 13.50 -8.57
C LEU A 66 0.77 14.24 -7.68
N ILE A 67 0.62 14.13 -6.39
CA ILE A 67 1.42 14.92 -5.45
C ILE A 67 2.32 14.06 -4.58
N SER A 68 2.25 12.72 -4.78
CA SER A 68 3.04 11.74 -4.01
C SER A 68 3.03 11.99 -2.50
N ARG A 69 1.83 12.28 -1.96
CA ARG A 69 1.61 12.51 -0.53
C ARG A 69 0.38 11.77 -0.05
N CYS A 70 0.38 11.35 1.20
CA CYS A 70 -0.82 10.86 1.85
C CYS A 70 -1.82 11.98 2.15
N SER A 71 -3.02 11.65 2.63
CA SER A 71 -4.10 12.64 2.75
C SER A 71 -3.86 13.69 3.84
N ASP A 72 -3.01 13.41 4.81
CA ASP A 72 -2.53 14.33 5.84
C ASP A 72 -1.15 14.94 5.51
N ASP A 73 -0.80 14.94 4.22
CA ASP A 73 0.26 15.72 3.57
C ASP A 73 1.70 15.31 3.85
N HIS A 74 1.94 14.09 4.36
CA HIS A 74 3.27 13.54 4.51
C HIS A 74 3.80 12.93 3.21
N THR A 75 5.11 13.07 2.96
CA THR A 75 5.80 12.41 1.85
C THR A 75 6.00 10.92 2.14
N PRO A 76 6.27 10.08 1.10
CA PRO A 76 6.64 8.68 1.30
C PRO A 76 7.83 8.50 2.25
N ALA A 77 8.87 9.33 2.12
CA ALA A 77 10.03 9.31 3.00
C ALA A 77 9.65 9.54 4.46
N GLN A 78 8.89 10.61 4.73
CA GLN A 78 8.41 10.93 6.08
C GLN A 78 7.57 9.80 6.68
N CYS A 79 6.67 9.23 5.88
CA CYS A 79 5.86 8.09 6.31
C CYS A 79 6.72 6.89 6.67
N ALA A 80 7.71 6.55 5.84
CA ALA A 80 8.59 5.41 6.07
C ALA A 80 9.42 5.56 7.34
N GLU A 81 10.01 6.73 7.56
CA GLU A 81 10.79 7.05 8.75
C GLU A 81 9.93 6.94 10.02
N ILE A 82 8.78 7.64 10.04
CA ILE A 82 7.89 7.65 11.21
C ILE A 82 7.36 6.26 11.53
N LEU A 83 6.92 5.49 10.54
CA LEU A 83 6.38 4.15 10.76
C LEU A 83 7.45 3.17 11.25
N ALA A 84 8.68 3.27 10.72
CA ALA A 84 9.82 2.49 11.19
C ALA A 84 10.14 2.79 12.66
N ASP A 85 10.21 4.06 13.03
CA ASP A 85 10.46 4.51 14.41
C ASP A 85 9.35 4.09 15.37
N ARG A 86 8.13 3.86 14.87
CA ARG A 86 6.98 3.39 15.65
C ARG A 86 6.82 1.88 15.65
N GLY A 87 7.81 1.13 15.16
CA GLY A 87 7.89 -0.32 15.30
C GLY A 87 7.22 -1.13 14.20
N ALA A 88 6.95 -0.57 13.03
CA ALA A 88 6.59 -1.36 11.86
C ALA A 88 7.77 -2.27 11.47
N VAL A 89 7.50 -3.53 11.12
CA VAL A 89 8.56 -4.47 10.66
C VAL A 89 8.85 -4.34 9.17
N ALA A 90 7.91 -3.79 8.41
CA ALA A 90 8.06 -3.37 7.04
C ALA A 90 7.13 -2.20 6.75
N VAL A 91 7.53 -1.30 5.86
CA VAL A 91 6.73 -0.13 5.45
C VAL A 91 6.62 -0.06 3.95
N GLY A 92 5.55 0.51 3.41
CA GLY A 92 5.43 0.57 1.98
C GLY A 92 4.22 1.28 1.44
N ALA A 93 3.92 1.00 0.18
CA ALA A 93 2.77 1.52 -0.53
C ALA A 93 1.90 0.40 -1.10
N ASN A 94 0.59 0.62 -1.07
CA ASN A 94 -0.35 -0.30 -1.69
C ASN A 94 -1.51 0.44 -2.37
N CYS A 95 -2.17 -0.26 -3.30
CA CYS A 95 -3.35 0.21 -4.02
C CYS A 95 -3.15 1.50 -4.83
N GLU A 96 -4.24 2.08 -5.35
CA GLU A 96 -4.36 3.34 -6.10
C GLU A 96 -3.51 3.43 -7.38
N GLN A 97 -2.30 2.90 -7.39
CA GLN A 97 -1.33 3.05 -8.47
C GLN A 97 -0.88 1.70 -9.05
N GLU A 98 -0.68 1.68 -10.36
CA GLU A 98 -0.04 0.59 -11.07
C GLU A 98 1.47 0.49 -10.75
N PRO A 99 2.13 -0.65 -11.07
CA PRO A 99 3.54 -0.89 -10.74
C PRO A 99 4.50 0.26 -11.08
N THR A 100 4.41 0.78 -12.29
CA THR A 100 5.34 1.82 -12.79
C THR A 100 5.24 3.15 -12.03
N ARG A 101 4.04 3.50 -11.58
CA ARG A 101 3.81 4.73 -10.79
C ARG A 101 4.14 4.55 -9.32
N MET A 102 4.05 3.34 -8.81
CA MET A 102 4.39 3.06 -7.41
C MET A 102 5.91 3.06 -7.17
N LEU A 103 6.73 2.63 -8.13
CA LEU A 103 8.19 2.53 -7.98
C LEU A 103 8.87 3.80 -7.45
N PRO A 104 8.58 5.02 -7.94
CA PRO A 104 9.20 6.23 -7.39
C PRO A 104 8.92 6.43 -5.90
N LEU A 105 7.72 6.10 -5.41
CA LEU A 105 7.36 6.19 -4.00
C LEU A 105 8.17 5.22 -3.14
N LEU A 106 8.31 3.97 -3.61
CA LEU A 106 9.07 2.93 -2.92
C LEU A 106 10.55 3.27 -2.82
N ARG A 107 11.12 3.88 -3.88
CA ARG A 107 12.50 4.36 -3.89
C ARG A 107 12.72 5.48 -2.88
N GLU A 108 11.78 6.43 -2.80
CA GLU A 108 11.82 7.50 -1.81
C GLU A 108 11.75 6.93 -0.37
N MET A 109 10.84 5.99 -0.12
CA MET A 109 10.73 5.30 1.17
C MET A 109 12.01 4.53 1.51
N ARG A 110 12.61 3.83 0.52
CA ARG A 110 13.83 3.06 0.72
C ARG A 110 15.02 3.90 1.14
N GLN A 111 15.10 5.15 0.70
CA GLN A 111 16.16 6.08 1.09
C GLN A 111 16.00 6.56 2.54
N ALA A 112 14.77 6.58 3.06
CA ALA A 112 14.47 7.10 4.38
C ALA A 112 14.53 6.04 5.50
N THR A 113 14.53 4.74 5.17
CA THR A 113 14.55 3.68 6.17
C THR A 113 15.37 2.47 5.76
N LYS A 114 15.81 1.68 6.76
CA LYS A 114 16.55 0.43 6.54
C LYS A 114 15.68 -0.82 6.69
N ILE A 115 14.47 -0.70 7.23
CA ILE A 115 13.57 -1.85 7.32
C ILE A 115 13.04 -2.24 5.93
N PRO A 116 12.54 -3.47 5.75
CA PRO A 116 12.01 -3.93 4.48
C PRO A 116 10.94 -3.00 3.90
N ILE A 117 10.97 -2.81 2.58
CA ILE A 117 9.94 -2.08 1.85
C ILE A 117 8.89 -3.07 1.36
N ALA A 118 7.62 -2.70 1.51
CA ALA A 118 6.46 -3.45 1.04
C ALA A 118 5.83 -2.78 -0.19
N ALA A 119 5.45 -3.56 -1.18
CA ALA A 119 4.87 -3.09 -2.43
C ALA A 119 3.68 -3.94 -2.88
N GLN A 120 2.49 -3.34 -2.96
CA GLN A 120 1.27 -4.02 -3.40
C GLN A 120 0.50 -3.14 -4.39
N PRO A 121 0.99 -3.01 -5.65
CA PRO A 121 0.34 -2.17 -6.66
C PRO A 121 -1.03 -2.71 -7.07
N ALA A 122 -1.88 -1.81 -7.57
CA ALA A 122 -3.12 -2.18 -8.25
C ALA A 122 -2.84 -2.64 -9.69
N ALA A 123 -3.69 -3.53 -10.21
CA ALA A 123 -3.63 -3.96 -11.60
C ALA A 123 -4.46 -3.07 -12.55
N PHE A 124 -4.69 -1.82 -12.19
CA PHE A 124 -5.41 -0.86 -13.01
C PHE A 124 -4.56 0.38 -13.25
N ARG A 125 -4.53 0.83 -14.52
CA ARG A 125 -3.84 2.06 -14.92
C ARG A 125 -4.55 3.27 -14.38
N THR A 126 -3.75 4.25 -13.99
CA THR A 126 -4.23 5.59 -13.67
C THR A 126 -3.93 6.52 -14.84
N ALA A 127 -4.77 7.54 -15.07
CA ALA A 127 -4.54 8.56 -16.09
C ALA A 127 -3.83 9.78 -15.46
N ALA A 128 -3.21 10.61 -16.29
CA ALA A 128 -2.50 11.80 -15.82
C ALA A 128 -3.40 12.82 -15.11
N ASP A 129 -4.67 12.84 -15.47
CA ASP A 129 -5.72 13.71 -14.95
C ASP A 129 -6.70 13.00 -13.98
N CYS A 130 -6.52 11.69 -13.79
CA CYS A 130 -7.39 10.87 -12.95
C CYS A 130 -6.57 10.01 -11.99
N HIS A 131 -6.63 10.34 -10.72
CA HIS A 131 -5.73 9.88 -9.66
C HIS A 131 -6.10 8.55 -9.05
N CYS A 132 -7.25 8.00 -9.43
CA CYS A 132 -7.76 6.77 -8.87
C CYS A 132 -8.55 6.02 -9.93
N PHE A 133 -8.30 4.72 -10.07
CA PHE A 133 -9.03 3.92 -11.06
C PHE A 133 -10.55 3.93 -10.84
N THR A 134 -11.02 4.09 -9.59
CA THR A 134 -12.44 4.17 -9.25
C THR A 134 -13.12 5.47 -9.69
N ARG A 135 -12.34 6.46 -10.16
CA ARG A 135 -12.86 7.71 -10.72
C ARG A 135 -12.75 7.78 -12.25
N GLN A 136 -12.19 6.75 -12.87
CA GLN A 136 -12.10 6.69 -14.31
C GLN A 136 -13.45 6.31 -14.94
N PRO A 137 -13.73 6.73 -16.20
CA PRO A 137 -14.95 6.37 -16.91
C PRO A 137 -15.13 4.84 -17.05
N ALA A 138 -14.06 4.07 -16.97
CA ALA A 138 -14.08 2.62 -17.00
C ALA A 138 -14.69 1.98 -15.73
N PHE A 139 -14.76 2.69 -14.64
CA PHE A 139 -15.33 2.16 -13.39
C PHE A 139 -16.86 2.36 -13.35
N PRO A 140 -17.64 1.35 -12.88
CA PRO A 140 -17.18 0.02 -12.41
C PRO A 140 -17.18 -1.06 -13.50
N ASP A 141 -17.80 -0.84 -14.66
CA ASP A 141 -18.26 -1.89 -15.59
C ASP A 141 -17.26 -2.23 -16.72
N ASN A 142 -16.21 -1.44 -16.95
CA ASN A 142 -15.25 -1.60 -18.04
C ASN A 142 -13.79 -1.58 -17.55
N LEU A 143 -13.51 -2.12 -16.37
CA LEU A 143 -12.18 -2.11 -15.78
C LEU A 143 -11.12 -2.86 -16.59
N GLU A 144 -11.53 -3.83 -17.42
CA GLU A 144 -10.65 -4.55 -18.33
C GLU A 144 -9.91 -3.63 -19.30
N THR A 145 -10.53 -2.51 -19.68
CA THR A 145 -9.95 -1.54 -20.63
C THR A 145 -8.74 -0.78 -20.05
N ILE A 146 -8.65 -0.71 -18.74
CA ILE A 146 -7.55 -0.05 -18.03
C ILE A 146 -6.68 -1.03 -17.24
N GLN A 147 -6.88 -2.33 -17.44
CA GLN A 147 -6.12 -3.33 -16.73
C GLN A 147 -4.66 -3.37 -17.19
N VAL A 148 -3.75 -3.45 -16.24
CA VAL A 148 -2.31 -3.66 -16.46
C VAL A 148 -2.09 -5.11 -16.91
N SER A 149 -1.18 -5.34 -17.84
CA SER A 149 -0.87 -6.69 -18.29
C SER A 149 -0.08 -7.50 -17.24
N ARG A 150 -0.19 -8.83 -17.31
CA ARG A 150 0.62 -9.73 -16.48
C ARG A 150 2.12 -9.56 -16.72
N ASN A 151 2.52 -9.25 -17.95
CA ASN A 151 3.93 -9.02 -18.27
C ASN A 151 4.50 -7.81 -17.52
N GLU A 152 3.71 -6.77 -17.29
CA GLU A 152 4.14 -5.63 -16.47
C GLU A 152 4.34 -6.02 -15.00
N PHE A 153 3.62 -7.02 -14.50
CA PHE A 153 3.85 -7.57 -13.17
C PHE A 153 5.09 -8.47 -13.12
N VAL A 154 5.42 -9.19 -14.20
CA VAL A 154 6.72 -9.89 -14.32
C VAL A 154 7.86 -8.87 -14.24
N GLU A 155 7.81 -7.81 -15.05
CA GLU A 155 8.83 -6.77 -15.05
C GLU A 155 8.92 -6.04 -13.70
N PHE A 156 7.80 -5.78 -13.06
CA PHE A 156 7.77 -5.23 -11.70
C PHE A 156 8.46 -6.18 -10.69
N GLY A 157 8.22 -7.48 -10.79
CA GLY A 157 8.88 -8.48 -9.95
C GLY A 157 10.41 -8.47 -10.11
N LYS A 158 10.92 -8.37 -11.35
CA LYS A 158 12.36 -8.23 -11.62
C LYS A 158 12.94 -6.98 -10.99
N ILE A 159 12.27 -5.83 -11.17
CA ILE A 159 12.71 -4.56 -10.59
C ILE A 159 12.66 -4.63 -9.06
N ALA A 160 11.59 -5.16 -8.49
CA ALA A 160 11.42 -5.28 -7.05
C ALA A 160 12.55 -6.10 -6.42
N ARG A 161 12.93 -7.22 -7.07
CA ARG A 161 14.08 -8.03 -6.65
C ARG A 161 15.40 -7.26 -6.74
N ALA A 162 15.65 -6.61 -7.88
CA ALA A 162 16.88 -5.85 -8.11
C ALA A 162 17.06 -4.70 -7.10
N GLU A 163 15.97 -4.05 -6.72
CA GLU A 163 15.95 -2.94 -5.77
C GLU A 163 15.83 -3.39 -4.30
N GLY A 164 15.75 -4.70 -4.04
CA GLY A 164 15.69 -5.25 -2.69
C GLY A 164 14.40 -4.93 -1.94
N ILE A 165 13.26 -4.90 -2.64
CA ILE A 165 11.94 -4.78 -2.03
C ILE A 165 11.63 -6.09 -1.30
N GLY A 166 11.42 -6.02 0.01
CA GLY A 166 11.37 -7.20 0.89
C GLY A 166 10.03 -7.91 0.95
N TYR A 167 8.93 -7.22 0.67
CA TYR A 167 7.59 -7.78 0.63
C TYR A 167 6.88 -7.32 -0.65
N VAL A 168 6.40 -8.25 -1.46
CA VAL A 168 5.79 -7.93 -2.75
C VAL A 168 4.47 -8.68 -2.89
N GLY A 169 3.44 -7.97 -3.29
CA GLY A 169 2.10 -8.51 -3.50
C GLY A 169 1.35 -7.75 -4.58
N GLY A 170 0.05 -7.90 -4.58
CA GLY A 170 -0.87 -7.16 -5.45
C GLY A 170 -2.07 -6.66 -4.67
N CYS A 171 -2.73 -5.64 -5.18
CA CYS A 171 -3.93 -5.05 -4.62
C CYS A 171 -5.11 -5.15 -5.62
N CYS A 172 -5.92 -4.13 -5.73
CA CYS A 172 -7.13 -4.11 -6.58
C CYS A 172 -6.86 -4.58 -8.01
N GLY A 173 -7.72 -5.47 -8.51
CA GLY A 173 -7.60 -6.06 -9.85
C GLY A 173 -6.61 -7.22 -9.98
N CYS A 174 -5.76 -7.48 -8.99
CA CYS A 174 -4.86 -8.61 -8.99
C CYS A 174 -5.59 -9.92 -8.62
N ASN A 175 -5.48 -10.90 -9.48
CA ASN A 175 -5.91 -12.27 -9.24
C ASN A 175 -4.70 -13.22 -9.17
N ALA A 176 -4.92 -14.51 -9.02
CA ALA A 176 -3.87 -15.51 -8.92
C ALA A 176 -2.88 -15.48 -10.11
N ALA A 177 -3.31 -15.09 -11.32
CA ALA A 177 -2.43 -15.00 -12.47
C ALA A 177 -1.45 -13.83 -12.38
N TYR A 178 -1.82 -12.71 -11.73
CA TYR A 178 -0.93 -11.60 -11.44
C TYR A 178 0.08 -11.96 -10.35
N VAL A 179 -0.38 -12.66 -9.31
CA VAL A 179 0.52 -13.17 -8.24
C VAL A 179 1.55 -14.13 -8.82
N ARG A 180 1.13 -15.00 -9.75
CA ARG A 180 2.04 -15.91 -10.46
C ARG A 180 3.05 -15.14 -11.30
N ALA A 181 2.60 -14.17 -12.10
CA ALA A 181 3.48 -13.33 -12.93
C ALA A 181 4.52 -12.58 -12.06
N LEU A 182 4.09 -12.06 -10.91
CA LEU A 182 4.98 -11.41 -9.96
C LEU A 182 6.04 -12.39 -9.41
N ALA A 183 5.62 -13.60 -9.03
CA ALA A 183 6.52 -14.64 -8.55
C ALA A 183 7.52 -15.08 -9.63
N ASP A 184 7.08 -15.21 -10.88
CA ASP A 184 7.96 -15.54 -12.02
C ASP A 184 9.01 -14.43 -12.20
N GLY A 185 8.62 -13.14 -12.15
CA GLY A 185 9.55 -12.01 -12.21
C GLY A 185 10.54 -11.97 -11.05
N LEU A 186 10.11 -12.29 -9.84
CA LEU A 186 10.99 -12.39 -8.67
C LEU A 186 11.98 -13.57 -8.77
N ALA A 187 11.63 -14.64 -9.49
CA ALA A 187 12.50 -15.81 -9.66
C ALA A 187 13.55 -15.61 -10.76
N GLU A 188 13.28 -14.78 -11.78
CA GLU A 188 14.22 -14.50 -12.85
C GLU A 188 15.43 -13.70 -12.34
N SER A 189 16.65 -14.16 -12.66
CA SER A 189 17.87 -13.36 -12.47
C SER A 189 17.94 -12.29 -13.57
N LEU A 190 18.28 -11.05 -13.21
CA LEU A 190 18.61 -10.02 -14.17
C LEU A 190 19.91 -10.35 -14.91
#